data_c1d421935e0896ebdf4e74051addd34c
#
_entry.id   c1d421935e0896ebdf4e74051addd34c
#
_cell.length_a   1.000
_cell.length_b   1.000
_cell.length_c   1.000
_cell.angle_alpha   90.00
_cell.angle_beta   90.00
_cell.angle_gamma   90.00
#
_symmetry.space_group_name_H-M   'P 1'
#
loop_
_entity.id
_entity.type
_entity.pdbx_description
1 polymer ?
#
loop_
_entity_poly.entity_id
_entity_poly.type
_entity_poly.pdbx_seq_one_letter_code
_entity_poly.pdbx_strand_id
1 'polypeptide(L)'
;TLLAKAEHHFNINASAYSIGKSNSNIELYRAMYERDFNGLRFAIGLMSTWNLQSLASLTVLSSSKIYAASIGNNSSSRVVNKQQSLTPIYAFLNSPGEVRIYRQGKLLNIQNFPMGNFEVDTSMLPYGIYEVTIETVIDGKVVTTQHQTINKSFGTANGNFDQLNWEIYGGYIDFDKRHYIKEGGAYNQTPEKSYLIGSSFAYNFPVLSGIRFQMSNYGFDKFIVQETNISVAVNNYLSIAWQGMLENHGSHRNISTLSINIPEGYGSLWASKEKTIVRGDLPLYEADSYSYGGTINFDKIMDRTGSFTISNTKDKRVGSDSINYEYANTLFSGRYGTVGLRAGVQRYHYDNQNSTNEKFINLDFSLPLSTWLSTGISSTNGNVKANI
;
A
#
# COMPACT_ATOMS: atom_id res chain seq x y z
N THR A 1 2.45 16.83 -10.38
CA THR A 1 1.43 17.62 -11.09
C THR A 1 2.14 18.65 -11.96
N LEU A 2 2.06 18.52 -13.30
CA LEU A 2 2.78 19.40 -14.23
C LEU A 2 2.04 20.71 -14.55
N LEU A 3 0.72 20.71 -14.47
CA LEU A 3 -0.14 21.89 -14.67
C LEU A 3 -1.35 21.74 -13.75
N ALA A 4 -1.52 22.68 -12.86
CA ALA A 4 -2.69 22.77 -11.99
C ALA A 4 -3.25 24.20 -12.04
N LYS A 5 -4.47 24.32 -12.47
CA LYS A 5 -5.33 25.47 -12.25
C LYS A 5 -6.51 24.95 -11.42
N ALA A 6 -7.16 25.77 -10.62
CA ALA A 6 -8.16 25.33 -9.62
C ALA A 6 -9.18 24.26 -10.11
N GLU A 7 -9.44 24.20 -11.41
CA GLU A 7 -10.41 23.28 -12.04
C GLU A 7 -9.79 22.24 -12.99
N HIS A 8 -8.50 22.36 -13.31
CA HIS A 8 -7.82 21.51 -14.29
C HIS A 8 -6.52 20.98 -13.73
N HIS A 9 -6.34 19.68 -13.77
CA HIS A 9 -5.14 19.01 -13.30
C HIS A 9 -4.61 18.05 -14.35
N PHE A 10 -3.32 18.15 -14.65
CA PHE A 10 -2.62 17.14 -15.44
C PHE A 10 -1.58 16.46 -14.56
N ASN A 11 -1.67 15.16 -14.46
CA ASN A 11 -0.88 14.35 -13.53
C ASN A 11 -0.12 13.28 -14.29
N ILE A 12 1.22 13.36 -14.27
CA ILE A 12 2.11 12.36 -14.84
C ILE A 12 2.98 11.80 -13.73
N ASN A 13 3.11 10.47 -13.69
CA ASN A 13 4.05 9.74 -12.87
C ASN A 13 4.80 8.75 -13.75
N ALA A 14 6.09 8.95 -13.91
CA ALA A 14 6.97 8.12 -14.72
C ALA A 14 8.34 7.98 -14.03
N SER A 15 9.01 6.87 -14.29
CA SER A 15 10.42 6.72 -13.93
C SER A 15 11.25 6.41 -15.18
N ALA A 16 12.46 6.93 -15.20
CA ALA A 16 13.41 6.72 -16.27
C ALA A 16 14.77 6.35 -15.69
N TYR A 17 15.32 5.24 -16.13
CA TYR A 17 16.61 4.74 -15.67
C TYR A 17 17.61 4.64 -16.80
N SER A 18 18.89 4.86 -16.50
CA SER A 18 20.00 4.68 -17.43
C SER A 18 19.86 5.48 -18.73
N ILE A 19 19.37 6.71 -18.64
CA ILE A 19 19.18 7.62 -19.78
C ILE A 19 20.52 7.76 -20.54
N GLY A 20 20.51 7.50 -21.85
CA GLY A 20 21.70 7.58 -22.69
C GLY A 20 22.57 6.32 -22.73
N LYS A 21 22.18 5.23 -22.06
CA LYS A 21 22.81 3.91 -22.17
C LYS A 21 21.95 2.96 -23.00
N SER A 22 22.56 1.90 -23.56
CA SER A 22 21.86 0.90 -24.37
C SER A 22 20.70 0.18 -23.66
N ASN A 23 20.64 0.24 -22.33
CA ASN A 23 19.60 -0.35 -21.49
C ASN A 23 18.74 0.70 -20.80
N SER A 24 18.44 1.82 -21.47
CA SER A 24 17.50 2.81 -20.94
C SER A 24 16.11 2.20 -20.80
N ASN A 25 15.52 2.31 -19.63
CA ASN A 25 14.15 1.89 -19.35
C ASN A 25 13.34 3.10 -18.89
N ILE A 26 12.24 3.37 -19.60
CA ILE A 26 11.27 4.40 -19.22
C ILE A 26 9.97 3.68 -18.92
N GLU A 27 9.45 3.88 -17.74
CA GLU A 27 8.19 3.29 -17.30
C GLU A 27 7.21 4.38 -16.91
N LEU A 28 6.04 4.37 -17.55
CA LEU A 28 4.95 5.31 -17.27
C LEU A 28 3.90 4.61 -16.40
N TYR A 29 3.65 5.15 -15.22
CA TYR A 29 2.71 4.60 -14.26
C TYR A 29 1.35 5.30 -14.30
N ARG A 30 1.34 6.58 -14.60
CA ARG A 30 0.13 7.40 -14.66
C ARG A 30 0.34 8.56 -15.62
N ALA A 31 -0.67 8.82 -16.45
CA ALA A 31 -0.76 10.01 -17.29
C ALA A 31 -2.24 10.35 -17.46
N MET A 32 -2.72 11.30 -16.67
CA MET A 32 -4.14 11.53 -16.49
C MET A 32 -4.46 13.03 -16.48
N TYR A 33 -5.53 13.38 -17.15
CA TYR A 33 -6.14 14.70 -17.08
C TYR A 33 -7.41 14.63 -16.22
N GLU A 34 -7.56 15.56 -15.31
CA GLU A 34 -8.73 15.73 -14.45
C GLU A 34 -9.30 17.13 -14.58
N ARG A 35 -10.62 17.21 -14.55
CA ARG A 35 -11.36 18.46 -14.49
C ARG A 35 -12.46 18.38 -13.45
N ASP A 36 -12.46 19.34 -12.54
CA ASP A 36 -13.54 19.55 -11.59
C ASP A 36 -14.49 20.63 -12.12
N PHE A 37 -15.78 20.33 -12.20
CA PHE A 37 -16.80 21.24 -12.68
C PHE A 37 -18.11 21.03 -11.91
N ASN A 38 -18.60 22.08 -11.26
CA ASN A 38 -19.89 22.07 -10.53
C ASN A 38 -20.07 20.90 -9.56
N GLY A 39 -19.01 20.51 -8.85
CA GLY A 39 -19.04 19.38 -7.90
C GLY A 39 -18.91 18.00 -8.55
N LEU A 40 -18.78 17.95 -9.86
CA LEU A 40 -18.43 16.73 -10.60
C LEU A 40 -16.95 16.73 -10.95
N ARG A 41 -16.35 15.57 -10.85
CA ARG A 41 -14.99 15.29 -11.32
C ARG A 41 -15.07 14.45 -12.59
N PHE A 42 -14.41 14.90 -13.62
CA PHE A 42 -14.15 14.11 -14.82
C PHE A 42 -12.66 13.81 -14.91
N ALA A 43 -12.28 12.57 -15.20
CA ALA A 43 -10.90 12.17 -15.39
C ALA A 43 -10.76 11.25 -16.59
N ILE A 44 -9.65 11.38 -17.34
CA ILE A 44 -9.35 10.53 -18.50
C ILE A 44 -7.85 10.33 -18.66
N GLY A 45 -7.46 9.15 -19.04
CA GLY A 45 -6.08 8.79 -19.34
C GLY A 45 -5.64 7.45 -18.79
N LEU A 46 -4.33 7.28 -18.64
CA LEU A 46 -3.74 6.15 -17.93
C LEU A 46 -3.88 6.40 -16.43
N MET A 47 -4.76 5.65 -15.81
CA MET A 47 -5.09 5.73 -14.39
C MET A 47 -4.45 4.57 -13.64
N SER A 48 -4.04 4.85 -12.41
CA SER A 48 -3.80 3.78 -11.45
C SER A 48 -5.14 3.37 -10.82
N THR A 49 -5.22 2.17 -10.29
CA THR A 49 -6.37 1.70 -9.51
C THR A 49 -6.69 2.62 -8.32
N TRP A 50 -5.71 3.38 -7.84
CA TRP A 50 -5.87 4.36 -6.75
C TRP A 50 -6.87 5.46 -7.06
N ASN A 51 -6.90 5.93 -8.30
CA ASN A 51 -7.82 6.97 -8.72
C ASN A 51 -9.26 6.47 -8.74
N LEU A 52 -9.43 5.17 -9.02
CA LEU A 52 -10.71 4.47 -9.00
C LEU A 52 -11.04 3.90 -7.61
N GLN A 53 -10.03 3.63 -6.77
CA GLN A 53 -10.19 3.12 -5.41
C GLN A 53 -10.47 4.21 -4.37
N SER A 54 -10.52 5.46 -4.74
CA SER A 54 -10.79 6.54 -3.78
C SER A 54 -12.13 6.37 -3.04
N LEU A 55 -13.10 5.70 -3.66
CA LEU A 55 -14.41 5.43 -3.08
C LEU A 55 -14.55 4.00 -2.55
N ALA A 56 -14.01 3.01 -3.25
CA ALA A 56 -14.13 1.60 -2.89
C ALA A 56 -12.97 0.76 -3.42
N SER A 57 -12.92 -0.51 -3.02
CA SER A 57 -11.85 -1.43 -3.44
C SER A 57 -12.04 -1.95 -4.86
N LEU A 58 -10.93 -2.11 -5.59
CA LEU A 58 -10.85 -2.76 -6.89
C LEU A 58 -9.69 -3.77 -6.88
N THR A 59 -9.73 -4.72 -5.96
CA THR A 59 -8.58 -5.58 -5.64
C THR A 59 -8.15 -6.47 -6.79
N VAL A 60 -9.09 -6.91 -7.63
CA VAL A 60 -8.79 -7.76 -8.80
C VAL A 60 -8.01 -7.00 -9.87
N LEU A 61 -8.21 -5.68 -9.98
CA LEU A 61 -7.57 -4.83 -11.00
C LEU A 61 -6.22 -4.26 -10.56
N SER A 62 -5.78 -4.50 -9.35
CA SER A 62 -4.65 -3.80 -8.74
C SER A 62 -3.28 -4.00 -9.40
N SER A 63 -3.13 -4.97 -10.31
CA SER A 63 -1.89 -5.19 -11.09
C SER A 63 -1.98 -4.75 -12.55
N SER A 64 -2.98 -3.95 -12.90
CA SER A 64 -3.27 -3.64 -14.30
C SER A 64 -2.96 -2.18 -14.61
N LYS A 65 -2.62 -1.88 -15.85
CA LYS A 65 -2.67 -0.53 -16.41
C LYS A 65 -4.07 -0.28 -16.92
N ILE A 66 -4.71 0.80 -16.47
CA ILE A 66 -6.09 1.13 -16.80
C ILE A 66 -6.12 2.40 -17.62
N TYR A 67 -6.55 2.28 -18.88
CA TYR A 67 -6.81 3.39 -19.77
C TYR A 67 -8.31 3.67 -19.73
N ALA A 68 -8.73 4.64 -18.94
CA ALA A 68 -10.14 4.83 -18.66
C ALA A 68 -10.56 6.30 -18.66
N ALA A 69 -11.85 6.50 -18.74
CA ALA A 69 -12.52 7.73 -18.37
C ALA A 69 -13.39 7.46 -17.16
N SER A 70 -13.46 8.42 -16.25
CA SER A 70 -14.35 8.36 -15.09
C SER A 70 -15.06 9.68 -14.85
N ILE A 71 -16.27 9.58 -14.29
CA ILE A 71 -17.05 10.70 -13.82
C ILE A 71 -17.61 10.36 -12.43
N GLY A 72 -17.57 11.32 -11.52
CA GLY A 72 -18.07 11.16 -10.16
C GLY A 72 -18.24 12.49 -9.45
N ASN A 73 -18.76 12.44 -8.24
CA ASN A 73 -18.94 13.62 -7.40
C ASN A 73 -17.82 13.81 -6.34
N ASN A 74 -16.82 12.94 -6.35
CA ASN A 74 -15.68 13.03 -5.43
C ASN A 74 -14.53 13.78 -6.10
N SER A 75 -14.43 15.08 -5.85
CA SER A 75 -13.38 15.92 -6.42
C SER A 75 -12.03 15.65 -5.77
N SER A 76 -10.98 15.47 -6.60
CA SER A 76 -9.60 15.34 -6.13
C SER A 76 -9.00 16.67 -5.64
N SER A 77 -9.63 17.81 -5.94
CA SER A 77 -9.21 19.12 -5.44
C SER A 77 -9.58 19.34 -3.96
N ARG A 78 -10.46 18.51 -3.40
CA ARG A 78 -10.72 18.53 -1.96
C ARG A 78 -9.53 17.97 -1.21
N VAL A 79 -8.99 18.76 -0.31
CA VAL A 79 -7.95 18.29 0.63
C VAL A 79 -8.61 17.28 1.59
N VAL A 80 -8.45 16.00 1.28
CA VAL A 80 -8.82 14.92 2.19
C VAL A 80 -7.59 14.62 3.03
N ASN A 81 -7.68 14.76 4.35
CA ASN A 81 -6.67 14.23 5.25
C ASN A 81 -6.65 12.71 5.11
N LYS A 82 -5.73 12.20 4.31
CA LYS A 82 -5.57 10.77 4.11
C LYS A 82 -4.83 10.21 5.31
N GLN A 83 -5.46 9.27 5.97
CA GLN A 83 -4.90 8.64 7.14
C GLN A 83 -3.65 7.84 6.79
N GLN A 84 -2.59 8.03 7.57
CA GLN A 84 -1.39 7.20 7.54
C GLN A 84 -1.65 5.82 8.17
N SER A 85 -0.81 4.86 7.86
CA SER A 85 -0.78 3.58 8.58
C SER A 85 -0.42 3.82 10.05
N LEU A 86 -1.10 3.11 10.95
CA LEU A 86 -0.78 3.15 12.38
C LEU A 86 0.58 2.52 12.69
N THR A 87 1.06 1.66 11.80
CA THR A 87 2.43 1.15 11.83
C THR A 87 3.26 2.03 10.91
N PRO A 88 4.16 2.88 11.43
CA PRO A 88 5.02 3.71 10.61
C PRO A 88 6.04 2.84 9.87
N ILE A 89 6.34 3.21 8.66
CA ILE A 89 7.31 2.53 7.81
C ILE A 89 8.45 3.50 7.51
N TYR A 90 9.67 3.07 7.77
CA TYR A 90 10.86 3.87 7.50
C TYR A 90 11.67 3.26 6.37
N ALA A 91 12.14 4.11 5.47
CA ALA A 91 13.09 3.77 4.42
C ALA A 91 14.34 4.63 4.56
N PHE A 92 15.48 3.97 4.43
CA PHE A 92 16.78 4.65 4.38
C PHE A 92 17.32 4.61 2.96
N LEU A 93 17.74 5.77 2.47
CA LEU A 93 18.40 5.93 1.18
C LEU A 93 19.79 6.56 1.38
N ASN A 94 20.80 5.88 0.92
CA ASN A 94 22.17 6.38 0.93
C ASN A 94 22.50 7.28 -0.26
N SER A 95 21.64 7.35 -1.24
CA SER A 95 21.62 8.25 -2.40
C SER A 95 20.18 8.56 -2.77
N PRO A 96 19.89 9.65 -3.49
CA PRO A 96 18.56 9.90 -4.00
C PRO A 96 18.03 8.69 -4.79
N GLY A 97 16.81 8.30 -4.52
CA GLY A 97 16.22 7.11 -5.12
C GLY A 97 14.73 7.03 -4.89
N GLU A 98 14.18 5.86 -5.14
CA GLU A 98 12.77 5.62 -4.99
C GLU A 98 12.48 4.45 -4.04
N VAL A 99 11.35 4.52 -3.37
CA VAL A 99 10.79 3.46 -2.56
C VAL A 99 9.56 2.92 -3.27
N ARG A 100 9.59 1.65 -3.60
CA ARG A 100 8.50 0.91 -4.25
C ARG A 100 7.81 0.03 -3.24
N ILE A 101 6.49 0.09 -3.21
CA ILE A 101 5.68 -0.70 -2.28
C ILE A 101 4.86 -1.70 -3.07
N TYR A 102 5.03 -2.97 -2.76
CA TYR A 102 4.32 -4.09 -3.39
C TYR A 102 3.44 -4.83 -2.41
N ARG A 103 2.31 -5.33 -2.87
CA ARG A 103 1.48 -6.29 -2.17
C ARG A 103 1.26 -7.51 -3.04
N GLN A 104 1.64 -8.70 -2.56
CA GLN A 104 1.55 -9.93 -3.35
C GLN A 104 2.19 -9.80 -4.74
N GLY A 105 3.35 -9.13 -4.79
CA GLY A 105 4.06 -8.86 -6.04
C GLY A 105 3.45 -7.78 -6.94
N LYS A 106 2.38 -7.12 -6.54
CA LYS A 106 1.72 -6.03 -7.27
C LYS A 106 2.22 -4.69 -6.76
N LEU A 107 2.67 -3.82 -7.66
CA LEU A 107 3.12 -2.48 -7.30
C LEU A 107 1.95 -1.65 -6.80
N LEU A 108 2.07 -1.16 -5.58
CA LEU A 108 1.06 -0.33 -4.94
C LEU A 108 1.39 1.16 -5.02
N ASN A 109 2.61 1.55 -4.77
CA ASN A 109 3.03 2.95 -4.78
C ASN A 109 4.52 3.07 -5.05
N ILE A 110 4.92 4.25 -5.56
CA ILE A 110 6.31 4.67 -5.73
C ILE A 110 6.45 6.06 -5.14
N GLN A 111 7.48 6.25 -4.33
CA GLN A 111 7.81 7.54 -3.73
C GLN A 111 9.29 7.85 -3.96
N ASN A 112 9.59 9.07 -4.33
CA ASN A 112 10.95 9.53 -4.52
C ASN A 112 11.43 10.25 -3.27
N PHE A 113 12.60 9.89 -2.81
CA PHE A 113 13.24 10.50 -1.64
C PHE A 113 14.64 10.97 -1.98
N PRO A 114 15.08 12.07 -1.38
CA PRO A 114 16.50 12.39 -1.34
C PRO A 114 17.24 11.40 -0.43
N MET A 115 18.54 11.59 -0.27
CA MET A 115 19.30 10.79 0.68
C MET A 115 18.85 11.06 2.13
N GLY A 116 18.76 10.02 2.94
CA GLY A 116 18.45 10.09 4.36
C GLY A 116 17.48 9.00 4.83
N ASN A 117 16.99 9.17 6.06
CA ASN A 117 15.97 8.30 6.64
C ASN A 117 14.60 9.00 6.59
N PHE A 118 13.63 8.36 6.01
CA PHE A 118 12.30 8.94 5.78
C PHE A 118 11.20 8.00 6.21
N GLU A 119 10.14 8.57 6.77
CA GLU A 119 8.88 7.87 6.92
C GLU A 119 8.17 7.82 5.57
N VAL A 120 7.80 6.63 5.15
CA VAL A 120 7.11 6.39 3.89
C VAL A 120 5.66 6.86 4.02
N ASP A 121 5.20 7.66 3.07
CA ASP A 121 3.80 8.09 3.04
C ASP A 121 2.88 6.92 2.66
N THR A 122 2.09 6.48 3.62
CA THR A 122 1.13 5.39 3.47
C THR A 122 -0.30 5.89 3.19
N SER A 123 -0.49 7.20 3.10
CA SER A 123 -1.82 7.80 2.92
C SER A 123 -2.54 7.34 1.66
N MET A 124 -1.78 7.03 0.62
CA MET A 124 -2.31 6.56 -0.67
C MET A 124 -2.54 5.06 -0.74
N LEU A 125 -2.08 4.30 0.24
CA LEU A 125 -2.23 2.84 0.26
C LEU A 125 -3.67 2.44 0.62
N PRO A 126 -4.14 1.28 0.14
CA PRO A 126 -5.47 0.75 0.47
C PRO A 126 -5.67 0.61 1.97
N TYR A 127 -6.91 0.79 2.41
CA TYR A 127 -7.29 0.50 3.78
C TYR A 127 -7.26 -1.01 4.05
N GLY A 128 -6.98 -1.37 5.28
CA GLY A 128 -6.94 -2.74 5.76
C GLY A 128 -5.66 -3.03 6.55
N ILE A 129 -5.53 -4.28 6.97
CA ILE A 129 -4.33 -4.82 7.58
C ILE A 129 -3.77 -5.86 6.63
N TYR A 130 -2.57 -5.62 6.11
CA TYR A 130 -1.93 -6.51 5.15
C TYR A 130 -0.42 -6.30 5.10
N GLU A 131 0.29 -7.34 4.69
CA GLU A 131 1.74 -7.28 4.47
C GLU A 131 2.08 -6.66 3.11
N VAL A 132 3.13 -5.87 3.09
CA VAL A 132 3.72 -5.28 1.89
C VAL A 132 5.20 -5.56 1.83
N THR A 133 5.72 -5.69 0.62
CA THR A 133 7.15 -5.71 0.34
C THR A 133 7.57 -4.32 -0.10
N ILE A 134 8.59 -3.77 0.55
CA ILE A 134 9.12 -2.45 0.28
C ILE A 134 10.52 -2.62 -0.30
N GLU A 135 10.72 -2.12 -1.50
CA GLU A 135 12.00 -2.09 -2.18
C GLU A 135 12.53 -0.67 -2.24
N THR A 136 13.76 -0.49 -1.79
CA THR A 136 14.51 0.74 -2.03
C THR A 136 15.33 0.58 -3.29
N VAL A 137 15.14 1.46 -4.25
CA VAL A 137 15.75 1.41 -5.57
C VAL A 137 16.60 2.65 -5.78
N ILE A 138 17.88 2.45 -6.11
CA ILE A 138 18.83 3.53 -6.42
C ILE A 138 19.43 3.20 -7.78
N ASP A 139 19.42 4.16 -8.70
CA ASP A 139 19.89 4.00 -10.08
C ASP A 139 19.30 2.76 -10.79
N GLY A 140 18.02 2.48 -10.54
CA GLY A 140 17.30 1.36 -11.12
C GLY A 140 17.65 -0.02 -10.54
N LYS A 141 18.47 -0.07 -9.49
CA LYS A 141 18.83 -1.31 -8.80
C LYS A 141 18.17 -1.38 -7.44
N VAL A 142 17.59 -2.52 -7.11
CA VAL A 142 17.06 -2.79 -5.77
C VAL A 142 18.25 -2.93 -4.81
N VAL A 143 18.32 -2.03 -3.82
CA VAL A 143 19.38 -1.99 -2.82
C VAL A 143 18.96 -2.73 -1.56
N THR A 144 17.70 -2.55 -1.14
CA THR A 144 17.14 -3.24 0.04
C THR A 144 15.72 -3.69 -0.25
N THR A 145 15.35 -4.81 0.36
CA THR A 145 13.98 -5.33 0.38
C THR A 145 13.59 -5.58 1.83
N GLN A 146 12.43 -5.11 2.23
CA GLN A 146 11.88 -5.30 3.58
C GLN A 146 10.41 -5.66 3.52
N HIS A 147 9.94 -6.46 4.48
CA HIS A 147 8.54 -6.81 4.64
C HIS A 147 7.96 -6.04 5.81
N GLN A 148 6.84 -5.38 5.61
CA GLN A 148 6.20 -4.54 6.62
C GLN A 148 4.68 -4.73 6.60
N THR A 149 4.03 -4.51 7.75
CA THR A 149 2.59 -4.59 7.86
C THR A 149 1.97 -3.19 7.78
N ILE A 150 1.09 -2.99 6.82
CA ILE A 150 0.21 -1.82 6.76
C ILE A 150 -0.95 -2.05 7.71
N ASN A 151 -1.25 -1.05 8.54
CA ASN A 151 -2.42 -1.03 9.40
C ASN A 151 -3.15 0.30 9.20
N LYS A 152 -4.10 0.31 8.29
CA LYS A 152 -4.95 1.48 7.99
C LYS A 152 -6.41 1.14 8.26
N SER A 153 -6.93 1.68 9.34
CA SER A 153 -8.35 1.51 9.65
C SER A 153 -9.23 2.47 8.85
N PHE A 154 -10.43 2.04 8.50
CA PHE A 154 -11.40 2.87 7.78
C PHE A 154 -12.03 3.97 8.65
N GLY A 155 -11.80 3.98 9.95
CA GLY A 155 -12.70 4.58 10.94
C GLY A 155 -12.60 6.07 11.19
N THR A 156 -11.59 6.79 10.68
CA THR A 156 -11.33 8.17 11.14
C THR A 156 -11.09 9.19 10.04
N ALA A 157 -11.57 8.96 8.83
CA ALA A 157 -11.54 10.01 7.81
C ALA A 157 -12.49 11.15 8.25
N ASN A 158 -11.94 12.19 8.86
CA ASN A 158 -12.61 13.46 9.13
C ASN A 158 -12.91 14.17 7.80
N GLY A 159 -13.88 13.66 7.06
CA GLY A 159 -14.45 14.33 5.89
C GLY A 159 -15.93 14.52 6.12
N ASN A 160 -16.47 15.67 5.74
CA ASN A 160 -17.92 15.89 5.63
C ASN A 160 -18.48 14.95 4.55
N PHE A 161 -18.78 13.71 4.93
CA PHE A 161 -19.34 12.71 4.05
C PHE A 161 -20.85 12.54 4.27
N ASP A 162 -21.54 13.65 4.53
CA ASP A 162 -23.02 13.66 4.66
C ASP A 162 -23.71 13.40 3.31
N GLN A 163 -22.94 13.14 2.26
CA GLN A 163 -23.44 12.90 0.92
C GLN A 163 -22.97 11.56 0.39
N LEU A 164 -23.84 10.94 -0.41
CA LEU A 164 -23.45 9.77 -1.21
C LEU A 164 -22.36 10.19 -2.21
N ASN A 165 -21.19 9.59 -2.11
CA ASN A 165 -20.14 9.72 -3.11
C ASN A 165 -20.28 8.58 -4.12
N TRP A 166 -20.16 8.91 -5.40
CA TRP A 166 -20.28 7.94 -6.48
C TRP A 166 -19.29 8.24 -7.60
N GLU A 167 -18.95 7.21 -8.33
CA GLU A 167 -18.07 7.26 -9.51
C GLU A 167 -18.51 6.18 -10.51
N ILE A 168 -18.55 6.55 -11.79
CA ILE A 168 -18.75 5.63 -12.92
C ILE A 168 -17.52 5.71 -13.78
N TYR A 169 -17.04 4.59 -14.24
CA TYR A 169 -15.83 4.52 -15.06
C TYR A 169 -15.96 3.45 -16.15
N GLY A 170 -15.23 3.68 -17.23
CA GLY A 170 -15.14 2.74 -18.33
C GLY A 170 -13.86 2.93 -19.10
N GLY A 171 -13.37 1.86 -19.71
CA GLY A 171 -12.13 1.92 -20.43
C GLY A 171 -11.58 0.57 -20.82
N TYR A 172 -10.27 0.47 -20.74
CA TYR A 172 -9.50 -0.65 -21.24
C TYR A 172 -8.42 -1.02 -20.23
N ILE A 173 -8.26 -2.32 -19.99
CA ILE A 173 -7.28 -2.84 -19.05
C ILE A 173 -6.20 -3.58 -19.80
N ASP A 174 -4.95 -3.31 -19.45
CA ASP A 174 -3.78 -4.09 -19.82
C ASP A 174 -3.23 -4.76 -18.57
N PHE A 175 -3.40 -6.08 -18.47
CA PHE A 175 -2.96 -6.83 -17.30
C PHE A 175 -1.47 -7.12 -17.37
N ASP A 176 -0.78 -7.01 -16.23
CA ASP A 176 0.56 -7.55 -16.09
C ASP A 176 0.53 -9.07 -16.29
N LYS A 177 1.43 -9.59 -17.11
CA LYS A 177 1.57 -11.04 -17.32
C LYS A 177 2.04 -11.69 -16.03
N ARG A 178 1.15 -12.42 -15.37
CA ARG A 178 1.43 -13.14 -14.12
C ARG A 178 0.78 -14.50 -14.11
N HIS A 179 1.42 -15.42 -13.41
CA HIS A 179 0.88 -16.73 -13.11
C HIS A 179 0.36 -16.73 -11.68
N TYR A 180 -0.93 -17.02 -11.51
CA TYR A 180 -1.56 -17.17 -10.20
C TYR A 180 -1.66 -18.65 -9.87
N ILE A 181 -1.07 -19.06 -8.76
CA ILE A 181 -1.11 -20.46 -8.29
C ILE A 181 -2.46 -20.72 -7.64
N LYS A 182 -3.10 -21.80 -8.08
CA LYS A 182 -4.34 -22.34 -7.52
C LYS A 182 -4.10 -23.56 -6.64
N GLU A 183 -5.12 -23.94 -5.89
CA GLU A 183 -5.20 -25.25 -5.25
C GLU A 183 -5.03 -26.37 -6.29
N GLY A 184 -4.14 -27.33 -6.01
CA GLY A 184 -3.81 -28.41 -6.94
C GLY A 184 -2.68 -28.10 -7.92
N GLY A 185 -1.98 -26.96 -7.79
CA GLY A 185 -0.81 -26.62 -8.61
C GLY A 185 -1.13 -26.08 -9.99
N ALA A 186 -2.39 -25.83 -10.30
CA ALA A 186 -2.78 -25.18 -11.55
C ALA A 186 -2.44 -23.70 -11.53
N TYR A 187 -2.14 -23.14 -12.69
CA TYR A 187 -1.83 -21.71 -12.86
C TYR A 187 -2.92 -21.03 -13.67
N ASN A 188 -3.36 -19.86 -13.20
CA ASN A 188 -4.14 -18.94 -14.00
C ASN A 188 -3.23 -17.96 -14.71
N GLN A 189 -3.45 -17.80 -16.02
CA GLN A 189 -2.86 -16.71 -16.79
C GLN A 189 -3.78 -15.50 -16.70
N THR A 190 -3.19 -14.32 -16.58
CA THR A 190 -3.94 -13.07 -16.70
C THR A 190 -4.42 -12.90 -18.15
N PRO A 191 -5.63 -12.38 -18.38
CA PRO A 191 -6.07 -11.93 -19.69
C PRO A 191 -5.07 -10.90 -20.24
N GLU A 192 -4.80 -10.93 -21.54
CA GLU A 192 -3.85 -9.96 -22.11
C GLU A 192 -4.41 -8.54 -22.06
N LYS A 193 -5.66 -8.38 -22.43
CA LYS A 193 -6.35 -7.08 -22.53
C LYS A 193 -7.85 -7.29 -22.43
N SER A 194 -8.54 -6.31 -21.85
CA SER A 194 -10.01 -6.39 -21.71
C SER A 194 -10.65 -5.01 -21.59
N TYR A 195 -11.92 -4.92 -21.93
CA TYR A 195 -12.74 -3.77 -21.60
C TYR A 195 -13.07 -3.78 -20.11
N LEU A 196 -13.21 -2.57 -19.54
CA LEU A 196 -13.62 -2.34 -18.17
C LEU A 196 -14.84 -1.42 -18.17
N ILE A 197 -15.84 -1.78 -17.41
CA ILE A 197 -16.92 -0.90 -17.03
C ILE A 197 -17.25 -1.11 -15.56
N GLY A 198 -17.53 -0.05 -14.82
CA GLY A 198 -17.85 -0.18 -13.42
C GLY A 198 -18.38 1.09 -12.78
N SER A 199 -18.81 0.91 -11.55
CA SER A 199 -19.25 1.98 -10.67
C SER A 199 -18.84 1.71 -9.24
N SER A 200 -18.58 2.77 -8.51
CA SER A 200 -18.27 2.70 -7.07
C SER A 200 -19.07 3.76 -6.33
N PHE A 201 -19.45 3.44 -5.12
CA PHE A 201 -20.09 4.40 -4.23
C PHE A 201 -19.66 4.19 -2.79
N ALA A 202 -19.73 5.28 -2.02
CA ALA A 202 -19.43 5.30 -0.61
C ALA A 202 -20.41 6.19 0.13
N TYR A 203 -20.83 5.74 1.30
CA TYR A 203 -21.76 6.46 2.14
C TYR A 203 -21.39 6.31 3.61
N ASN A 204 -21.42 7.41 4.35
CA ASN A 204 -21.29 7.41 5.79
C ASN A 204 -22.68 7.63 6.40
N PHE A 205 -23.06 6.77 7.31
CA PHE A 205 -24.37 6.87 7.96
C PHE A 205 -24.34 7.97 9.03
N PRO A 206 -25.07 9.09 8.85
CA PRO A 206 -25.03 10.21 9.78
C PRO A 206 -25.66 9.90 11.13
N VAL A 207 -26.63 9.01 11.17
CA VAL A 207 -27.37 8.61 12.37
C VAL A 207 -26.55 7.65 13.26
N LEU A 208 -25.65 6.89 12.64
CA LEU A 208 -24.74 5.96 13.28
C LEU A 208 -23.31 6.44 13.02
N SER A 209 -22.90 7.47 13.76
CA SER A 209 -21.55 8.02 13.62
C SER A 209 -20.53 6.90 13.74
N GLY A 210 -19.72 6.74 12.68
CA GLY A 210 -18.67 5.74 12.62
C GLY A 210 -18.96 4.53 11.74
N ILE A 211 -20.12 4.44 11.06
CA ILE A 211 -20.36 3.40 10.06
C ILE A 211 -20.14 3.98 8.67
N ARG A 212 -19.24 3.34 7.92
CA ARG A 212 -18.96 3.64 6.52
C ARG A 212 -19.23 2.41 5.67
N PHE A 213 -19.98 2.62 4.59
CA PHE A 213 -20.26 1.62 3.58
C PHE A 213 -19.61 2.03 2.25
N GLN A 214 -18.98 1.08 1.58
CA GLN A 214 -18.41 1.28 0.26
C GLN A 214 -18.71 0.06 -0.60
N MET A 215 -19.01 0.27 -1.87
CA MET A 215 -19.28 -0.80 -2.81
C MET A 215 -18.75 -0.44 -4.19
N SER A 216 -18.16 -1.42 -4.86
CA SER A 216 -17.78 -1.37 -6.26
C SER A 216 -18.41 -2.53 -7.02
N ASN A 217 -18.96 -2.23 -8.19
CA ASN A 217 -19.40 -3.22 -9.15
C ASN A 217 -18.68 -2.95 -10.46
N TYR A 218 -17.98 -3.96 -10.99
CA TYR A 218 -17.27 -3.80 -12.24
C TYR A 218 -17.19 -5.10 -13.03
N GLY A 219 -17.14 -4.93 -14.35
CA GLY A 219 -17.00 -6.03 -15.27
C GLY A 219 -15.80 -5.86 -16.18
N PHE A 220 -15.12 -6.95 -16.45
CA PHE A 220 -14.02 -7.04 -17.41
C PHE A 220 -13.91 -8.47 -17.95
N ASP A 221 -13.57 -8.62 -19.21
CA ASP A 221 -13.57 -9.91 -19.89
C ASP A 221 -14.89 -10.68 -19.65
N LYS A 222 -14.84 -11.84 -19.07
CA LYS A 222 -16.00 -12.67 -18.67
C LYS A 222 -16.39 -12.52 -17.20
N PHE A 223 -15.72 -11.67 -16.46
CA PHE A 223 -15.88 -11.52 -15.01
C PHE A 223 -16.76 -10.32 -14.66
N ILE A 224 -17.67 -10.55 -13.72
CA ILE A 224 -18.43 -9.51 -13.04
C ILE A 224 -18.11 -9.62 -11.56
N VAL A 225 -17.58 -8.56 -10.99
CA VAL A 225 -17.05 -8.51 -9.62
C VAL A 225 -17.81 -7.46 -8.83
N GLN A 226 -18.22 -7.83 -7.64
CA GLN A 226 -18.74 -6.95 -6.62
C GLN A 226 -17.84 -6.98 -5.41
N GLU A 227 -17.37 -5.81 -4.98
CA GLU A 227 -16.61 -5.65 -3.74
C GLU A 227 -17.35 -4.74 -2.79
N THR A 228 -17.43 -5.12 -1.53
CA THR A 228 -18.14 -4.38 -0.48
C THR A 228 -17.26 -4.25 0.73
N ASN A 229 -17.17 -3.03 1.26
CA ASN A 229 -16.45 -2.74 2.51
C ASN A 229 -17.41 -2.09 3.50
N ILE A 230 -17.44 -2.61 4.70
CA ILE A 230 -18.18 -2.05 5.83
C ILE A 230 -17.17 -1.82 6.95
N SER A 231 -17.09 -0.61 7.45
CA SER A 231 -16.28 -0.29 8.59
C SER A 231 -17.08 0.39 9.69
N VAL A 232 -16.78 0.04 10.92
CA VAL A 232 -17.44 0.56 12.12
C VAL A 232 -16.36 1.08 13.05
N ALA A 233 -16.35 2.39 13.28
CA ALA A 233 -15.59 2.99 14.37
C ALA A 233 -16.45 2.97 15.63
N VAL A 234 -16.23 1.99 16.52
CA VAL A 234 -16.99 1.84 17.76
C VAL A 234 -16.74 3.04 18.67
N ASN A 235 -15.51 3.51 18.69
CA ASN A 235 -15.07 4.73 19.36
C ASN A 235 -13.76 5.22 18.71
N ASN A 236 -13.11 6.23 19.29
CA ASN A 236 -11.86 6.78 18.77
C ASN A 236 -10.69 5.79 18.81
N TYR A 237 -10.83 4.66 19.50
CA TYR A 237 -9.75 3.70 19.73
C TYR A 237 -10.00 2.34 19.10
N LEU A 238 -11.25 1.97 18.85
CA LEU A 238 -11.64 0.65 18.35
C LEU A 238 -12.35 0.77 17.02
N SER A 239 -11.83 0.10 16.01
CA SER A 239 -12.47 -0.04 14.71
C SER A 239 -12.54 -1.50 14.26
N ILE A 240 -13.63 -1.84 13.62
CA ILE A 240 -13.88 -3.16 13.02
C ILE A 240 -14.21 -2.91 11.55
N ALA A 241 -13.64 -3.70 10.66
CA ALA A 241 -13.94 -3.62 9.24
C ALA A 241 -14.15 -5.02 8.66
N TRP A 242 -15.07 -5.09 7.73
CA TRP A 242 -15.29 -6.27 6.90
C TRP A 242 -15.23 -5.88 5.43
N GLN A 243 -14.54 -6.70 4.66
CA GLN A 243 -14.40 -6.56 3.21
C GLN A 243 -14.81 -7.87 2.56
N GLY A 244 -15.80 -7.80 1.68
CA GLY A 244 -16.29 -8.92 0.89
C GLY A 244 -16.06 -8.70 -0.60
N MET A 245 -15.82 -9.77 -1.34
CA MET A 245 -15.83 -9.80 -2.79
C MET A 245 -16.60 -11.01 -3.26
N LEU A 246 -17.43 -10.83 -4.28
CA LEU A 246 -18.15 -11.88 -4.99
C LEU A 246 -17.89 -11.73 -6.48
N GLU A 247 -17.73 -12.84 -7.16
CA GLU A 247 -17.54 -12.91 -8.61
C GLU A 247 -18.47 -13.96 -9.22
N ASN A 248 -18.91 -13.73 -10.44
CA ASN A 248 -19.98 -14.49 -11.09
C ASN A 248 -19.70 -15.98 -11.32
N HIS A 249 -18.46 -16.46 -11.28
CA HIS A 249 -18.08 -17.89 -11.36
C HIS A 249 -17.92 -18.54 -9.98
N GLY A 250 -18.22 -17.82 -8.90
CA GLY A 250 -18.19 -18.33 -7.54
C GLY A 250 -16.88 -18.03 -6.79
N SER A 251 -15.98 -17.24 -7.34
CA SER A 251 -14.86 -16.69 -6.58
C SER A 251 -15.39 -15.74 -5.52
N HIS A 252 -14.83 -15.84 -4.32
CA HIS A 252 -15.21 -14.96 -3.22
C HIS A 252 -14.05 -14.69 -2.27
N ARG A 253 -14.13 -13.55 -1.59
CA ARG A 253 -13.15 -13.10 -0.61
C ARG A 253 -13.88 -12.55 0.61
N ASN A 254 -13.37 -12.88 1.77
CA ASN A 254 -13.80 -12.30 3.04
C ASN A 254 -12.56 -11.90 3.84
N ILE A 255 -12.50 -10.63 4.24
CA ILE A 255 -11.49 -10.12 5.15
C ILE A 255 -12.21 -9.47 6.32
N SER A 256 -11.83 -9.86 7.53
CA SER A 256 -12.28 -9.21 8.76
C SER A 256 -11.08 -8.65 9.48
N THR A 257 -11.16 -7.40 9.89
CA THR A 257 -10.07 -6.71 10.59
C THR A 257 -10.57 -6.08 11.88
N LEU A 258 -9.75 -6.15 12.91
CA LEU A 258 -9.92 -5.48 14.18
C LEU A 258 -8.69 -4.60 14.42
N SER A 259 -8.91 -3.34 14.75
CA SER A 259 -7.83 -2.41 15.06
C SER A 259 -8.13 -1.64 16.34
N ILE A 260 -7.15 -1.62 17.23
CA ILE A 260 -7.22 -0.89 18.50
C ILE A 260 -6.09 0.12 18.52
N ASN A 261 -6.41 1.39 18.64
CA ASN A 261 -5.46 2.48 18.83
C ASN A 261 -5.33 2.78 20.31
N ILE A 262 -4.11 2.70 20.82
CA ILE A 262 -3.84 3.16 22.18
C ILE A 262 -3.89 4.70 22.17
N PRO A 263 -4.59 5.33 23.14
CA PRO A 263 -4.71 6.79 23.22
C PRO A 263 -3.37 7.50 23.08
N GLU A 264 -3.40 8.75 22.61
CA GLU A 264 -2.25 9.64 22.51
C GLU A 264 -1.11 9.13 21.59
N GLY A 265 -1.36 8.07 20.82
CA GLY A 265 -0.39 7.51 19.89
C GLY A 265 0.68 6.65 20.54
N TYR A 266 0.44 6.13 21.75
CA TYR A 266 1.36 5.21 22.42
C TYR A 266 1.53 3.87 21.72
N GLY A 267 0.62 3.53 20.81
CA GLY A 267 0.72 2.31 20.03
C GLY A 267 -0.59 1.86 19.41
N SER A 268 -0.56 0.67 18.82
CA SER A 268 -1.73 0.03 18.23
C SER A 268 -1.64 -1.49 18.32
N LEU A 269 -2.80 -2.13 18.34
CA LEU A 269 -2.96 -3.58 18.24
C LEU A 269 -3.87 -3.87 17.06
N TRP A 270 -3.64 -4.96 16.35
CA TRP A 270 -4.49 -5.36 15.24
C TRP A 270 -4.59 -6.88 15.09
N ALA A 271 -5.68 -7.30 14.48
CA ALA A 271 -5.88 -8.66 14.02
C ALA A 271 -6.66 -8.65 12.69
N SER A 272 -6.31 -9.54 11.79
CA SER A 272 -6.97 -9.70 10.50
C SER A 272 -7.09 -11.17 10.14
N LYS A 273 -8.21 -11.53 9.54
CA LYS A 273 -8.43 -12.84 8.93
C LYS A 273 -8.90 -12.66 7.51
N GLU A 274 -8.22 -13.34 6.59
CA GLU A 274 -8.55 -13.36 5.17
C GLU A 274 -8.84 -14.77 4.70
N LYS A 275 -9.92 -14.95 3.92
CA LYS A 275 -10.19 -16.15 3.17
C LYS A 275 -10.61 -15.76 1.76
N THR A 276 -9.82 -16.18 0.77
CA THR A 276 -10.06 -15.93 -0.65
C THR A 276 -10.05 -17.25 -1.39
N ILE A 277 -11.14 -17.55 -2.08
CA ILE A 277 -11.29 -18.71 -2.93
C ILE A 277 -11.45 -18.23 -4.36
N VAL A 278 -10.63 -18.74 -5.27
CA VAL A 278 -10.65 -18.37 -6.68
C VAL A 278 -11.19 -19.52 -7.51
N ARG A 279 -12.23 -19.23 -8.28
CA ARG A 279 -12.83 -20.13 -9.26
C ARG A 279 -12.56 -19.61 -10.66
N GLY A 280 -12.33 -20.53 -11.62
CA GLY A 280 -12.00 -20.12 -12.99
C GLY A 280 -10.63 -19.44 -13.07
N ASP A 281 -10.48 -18.47 -13.99
CA ASP A 281 -9.23 -17.80 -14.33
C ASP A 281 -9.15 -16.36 -13.79
N LEU A 282 -9.86 -16.07 -12.71
CA LEU A 282 -9.82 -14.75 -12.09
C LEU A 282 -8.39 -14.41 -11.66
N PRO A 283 -7.85 -13.23 -12.03
CA PRO A 283 -6.48 -12.83 -11.71
C PRO A 283 -6.35 -12.39 -10.24
N LEU A 284 -6.54 -13.30 -9.33
CA LEU A 284 -6.48 -13.09 -7.89
C LEU A 284 -5.78 -14.26 -7.21
N TYR A 285 -5.01 -14.00 -6.17
CA TYR A 285 -4.39 -15.03 -5.34
C TYR A 285 -5.41 -15.59 -4.34
N GLU A 286 -5.38 -16.90 -4.16
CA GLU A 286 -6.07 -17.53 -3.05
C GLU A 286 -5.32 -17.30 -1.74
N ALA A 287 -6.07 -17.16 -0.65
CA ALA A 287 -5.53 -16.99 0.68
C ALA A 287 -6.43 -17.64 1.74
N ASP A 288 -5.82 -18.18 2.76
CA ASP A 288 -6.46 -18.54 4.04
C ASP A 288 -5.49 -18.15 5.15
N SER A 289 -5.47 -16.87 5.45
CA SER A 289 -4.46 -16.29 6.33
C SER A 289 -5.09 -15.54 7.51
N TYR A 290 -4.33 -15.47 8.58
CA TYR A 290 -4.57 -14.54 9.67
C TYR A 290 -3.28 -13.83 10.04
N SER A 291 -3.43 -12.56 10.39
CA SER A 291 -2.34 -11.70 10.82
C SER A 291 -2.75 -10.99 12.10
N TYR A 292 -1.84 -10.88 13.03
CA TYR A 292 -2.04 -10.08 14.24
C TYR A 292 -0.72 -9.51 14.71
N GLY A 293 -0.80 -8.44 15.43
CA GLY A 293 0.39 -7.78 15.93
C GLY A 293 0.10 -6.54 16.74
N GLY A 294 1.17 -5.86 17.08
CA GLY A 294 1.11 -4.61 17.81
C GLY A 294 2.37 -3.78 17.63
N THR A 295 2.20 -2.47 17.78
CA THR A 295 3.28 -1.49 17.81
C THR A 295 3.19 -0.71 19.10
N ILE A 296 4.32 -0.50 19.76
CA ILE A 296 4.47 0.42 20.91
C ILE A 296 5.41 1.52 20.47
N ASN A 297 4.95 2.74 20.63
CA ASN A 297 5.72 3.94 20.33
C ASN A 297 6.34 4.51 21.61
N PHE A 298 7.57 4.13 21.89
CA PHE A 298 8.29 4.58 23.07
C PHE A 298 8.64 6.07 23.04
N ASP A 299 8.71 6.69 21.83
CA ASP A 299 8.94 8.14 21.70
C ASP A 299 7.86 8.98 22.37
N LYS A 300 6.68 8.41 22.56
CA LYS A 300 5.59 9.06 23.33
C LYS A 300 5.75 8.95 24.84
N ILE A 301 6.54 7.98 25.30
CA ILE A 301 6.82 7.78 26.73
C ILE A 301 8.08 8.57 27.11
N MET A 302 9.11 8.50 26.29
CA MET A 302 10.37 9.16 26.48
C MET A 302 10.98 9.53 25.12
N ASP A 303 11.34 10.80 24.94
CA ASP A 303 11.88 11.31 23.68
C ASP A 303 13.05 10.47 23.16
N ARG A 304 13.04 10.18 21.85
CA ARG A 304 14.10 9.47 21.12
C ARG A 304 14.33 8.04 21.57
N THR A 305 13.30 7.36 22.01
CA THR A 305 13.40 5.93 22.38
C THR A 305 12.87 4.98 21.31
N GLY A 306 12.29 5.53 20.22
CA GLY A 306 11.88 4.76 19.05
C GLY A 306 10.59 3.99 19.22
N SER A 307 10.39 3.01 18.35
CA SER A 307 9.20 2.16 18.34
C SER A 307 9.56 0.68 18.25
N PHE A 308 8.70 -0.16 18.79
CA PHE A 308 8.83 -1.61 18.71
C PHE A 308 7.55 -2.21 18.12
N THR A 309 7.72 -3.05 17.10
CA THR A 309 6.62 -3.72 16.40
C THR A 309 6.80 -5.22 16.46
N ILE A 310 5.71 -5.91 16.77
CA ILE A 310 5.60 -7.37 16.65
C ILE A 310 4.50 -7.65 15.66
N SER A 311 4.74 -8.56 14.70
CA SER A 311 3.70 -9.07 13.82
C SER A 311 3.88 -10.57 13.58
N ASN A 312 2.77 -11.28 13.49
CA ASN A 312 2.71 -12.66 13.05
C ASN A 312 1.71 -12.75 11.90
N THR A 313 2.11 -13.42 10.84
CA THR A 313 1.22 -13.74 9.70
C THR A 313 1.35 -15.22 9.38
N LYS A 314 0.22 -15.92 9.36
CA LYS A 314 0.16 -17.33 9.00
C LYS A 314 -0.80 -17.53 7.85
N ASP A 315 -0.33 -18.18 6.78
CA ASP A 315 -1.15 -18.60 5.65
C ASP A 315 -1.21 -20.12 5.60
N LYS A 316 -2.41 -20.66 5.83
CA LYS A 316 -2.67 -22.10 5.86
C LYS A 316 -2.60 -22.75 4.49
N ARG A 317 -2.81 -21.98 3.40
CA ARG A 317 -2.78 -22.54 2.03
C ARG A 317 -1.36 -22.80 1.56
N VAL A 318 -0.46 -21.91 1.88
CA VAL A 318 0.95 -21.98 1.50
C VAL A 318 1.75 -22.70 2.58
N GLY A 319 1.15 -22.94 3.76
CA GLY A 319 1.85 -23.49 4.91
C GLY A 319 2.95 -22.57 5.41
N SER A 320 2.75 -21.27 5.31
CA SER A 320 3.73 -20.28 5.74
C SER A 320 3.35 -19.67 7.09
N ASP A 321 4.36 -19.51 7.93
CA ASP A 321 4.26 -18.79 9.20
C ASP A 321 5.43 -17.82 9.29
N SER A 322 5.13 -16.52 9.41
CA SER A 322 6.13 -15.48 9.56
C SER A 322 5.94 -14.71 10.85
N ILE A 323 7.01 -14.56 11.60
CA ILE A 323 7.05 -13.73 12.81
C ILE A 323 8.11 -12.67 12.60
N ASN A 324 7.74 -11.42 12.83
CA ASN A 324 8.63 -10.29 12.75
C ASN A 324 8.64 -9.53 14.08
N TYR A 325 9.83 -9.31 14.61
CA TYR A 325 10.11 -8.43 15.74
C TYR A 325 11.04 -7.33 15.23
N GLU A 326 10.63 -6.09 15.33
CA GLU A 326 11.42 -4.96 14.84
C GLU A 326 11.40 -3.81 15.85
N TYR A 327 12.60 -3.32 16.14
CA TYR A 327 12.82 -2.06 16.82
C TYR A 327 13.38 -1.05 15.84
N ALA A 328 12.82 0.15 15.80
CA ALA A 328 13.27 1.25 14.96
C ALA A 328 13.41 2.53 15.79
N ASN A 329 14.52 3.23 15.60
CA ASN A 329 14.77 4.50 16.29
C ASN A 329 15.57 5.45 15.39
N THR A 330 15.23 6.73 15.43
CA THR A 330 16.06 7.79 14.89
C THR A 330 16.89 8.37 16.04
N LEU A 331 18.12 7.87 16.20
CA LEU A 331 19.00 8.24 17.31
C LEU A 331 19.39 9.72 17.26
N PHE A 332 19.56 10.24 16.07
CA PHE A 332 19.90 11.63 15.82
C PHE A 332 19.30 12.10 14.49
N SER A 333 18.71 13.29 14.50
CA SER A 333 18.30 14.00 13.28
C SER A 333 18.57 15.49 13.46
N GLY A 334 19.40 16.05 12.60
CA GLY A 334 19.79 17.45 12.69
C GLY A 334 20.41 17.98 11.40
N ARG A 335 20.75 19.25 11.42
CA ARG A 335 21.36 19.96 10.28
C ARG A 335 22.61 19.28 9.72
N TYR A 336 23.32 18.56 10.57
CA TYR A 336 24.62 17.96 10.24
C TYR A 336 24.54 16.48 9.90
N GLY A 337 23.39 15.86 9.98
CA GLY A 337 23.22 14.47 9.62
C GLY A 337 22.05 13.79 10.30
N THR A 338 21.85 12.52 9.96
CA THR A 338 20.83 11.65 10.54
C THR A 338 21.46 10.31 10.90
N VAL A 339 21.12 9.78 12.06
CA VAL A 339 21.51 8.43 12.49
C VAL A 339 20.26 7.65 12.83
N GLY A 340 20.04 6.56 12.09
CA GLY A 340 18.93 5.64 12.28
C GLY A 340 19.42 4.27 12.75
N LEU A 341 18.68 3.64 13.63
CA LEU A 341 18.89 2.25 14.08
C LEU A 341 17.64 1.44 13.79
N ARG A 342 17.83 0.31 13.12
CA ARG A 342 16.82 -0.75 13.02
C ARG A 342 17.43 -2.07 13.45
N ALA A 343 16.76 -2.78 14.32
CA ALA A 343 17.18 -4.11 14.75
C ALA A 343 15.96 -5.02 14.83
N GLY A 344 16.12 -6.25 14.40
CA GLY A 344 14.99 -7.15 14.42
C GLY A 344 15.35 -8.60 14.14
N VAL A 345 14.33 -9.42 14.25
CA VAL A 345 14.38 -10.85 13.93
C VAL A 345 13.17 -11.15 13.04
N GLN A 346 13.43 -11.68 11.88
CA GLN A 346 12.41 -12.21 10.99
C GLN A 346 12.56 -13.72 10.94
N ARG A 347 11.51 -14.43 11.29
CA ARG A 347 11.44 -15.88 11.19
C ARG A 347 10.41 -16.25 10.15
N TYR A 348 10.84 -17.02 9.16
CA TYR A 348 9.96 -17.61 8.15
C TYR A 348 10.00 -19.14 8.28
N HIS A 349 8.85 -19.74 8.31
CA HIS A 349 8.68 -21.18 8.27
C HIS A 349 7.73 -21.54 7.13
N TYR A 350 8.13 -22.53 6.33
CA TYR A 350 7.27 -23.16 5.31
C TYR A 350 7.16 -24.64 5.65
N ASP A 351 5.96 -25.22 5.55
CA ASP A 351 5.70 -26.61 5.94
C ASP A 351 6.65 -27.63 5.31
N ASN A 352 7.20 -27.34 4.13
CA ASN A 352 8.10 -28.21 3.38
C ASN A 352 9.56 -27.76 3.36
N GLN A 353 9.95 -26.77 4.15
CA GLN A 353 11.30 -26.20 4.15
C GLN A 353 11.77 -25.92 5.59
N ASN A 354 13.08 -25.90 5.76
CA ASN A 354 13.68 -25.49 7.03
C ASN A 354 13.32 -24.04 7.35
N SER A 355 12.99 -23.78 8.61
CA SER A 355 12.74 -22.41 9.08
C SER A 355 13.99 -21.57 8.92
N THR A 356 13.84 -20.40 8.32
CA THR A 356 14.90 -19.39 8.24
C THR A 356 14.71 -18.35 9.34
N ASN A 357 15.78 -18.11 10.10
CA ASN A 357 15.85 -17.04 11.08
C ASN A 357 16.84 -15.99 10.57
N GLU A 358 16.32 -14.84 10.22
CA GLU A 358 17.14 -13.70 9.85
C GLU A 358 17.16 -12.70 10.99
N LYS A 359 18.33 -12.48 11.55
CA LYS A 359 18.58 -11.40 12.51
C LYS A 359 19.25 -10.26 11.77
N PHE A 360 18.77 -9.06 11.97
CA PHE A 360 19.38 -7.89 11.36
C PHE A 360 19.59 -6.77 12.37
N ILE A 361 20.66 -6.06 12.19
CA ILE A 361 20.95 -4.78 12.84
C ILE A 361 21.43 -3.86 11.73
N ASN A 362 20.65 -2.84 11.46
CA ASN A 362 20.98 -1.79 10.50
C ASN A 362 21.26 -0.51 11.27
N LEU A 363 22.47 -0.01 11.12
CA LEU A 363 22.85 1.32 11.58
C LEU A 363 23.09 2.17 10.34
N ASP A 364 22.26 3.16 10.18
CA ASP A 364 22.25 4.03 9.02
C ASP A 364 22.73 5.41 9.43
N PHE A 365 23.75 5.89 8.78
CA PHE A 365 24.36 7.18 9.04
C PHE A 365 24.42 7.99 7.75
N SER A 366 23.91 9.19 7.75
CA SER A 366 24.01 10.11 6.61
C SER A 366 24.54 11.47 7.01
N LEU A 367 25.48 11.99 6.24
CA LEU A 367 26.06 13.32 6.39
C LEU A 367 25.90 14.08 5.08
N PRO A 368 25.18 15.19 5.05
CA PRO A 368 25.22 16.11 3.92
C PRO A 368 26.52 16.93 4.01
N LEU A 369 27.48 16.61 3.16
CA LEU A 369 28.77 17.34 3.13
C LEU A 369 28.65 18.65 2.35
N SER A 370 27.78 18.69 1.34
CA SER A 370 27.44 19.89 0.56
C SER A 370 26.12 19.72 -0.16
N THR A 371 25.67 20.71 -0.90
CA THR A 371 24.45 20.60 -1.72
C THR A 371 24.56 19.56 -2.85
N TRP A 372 25.76 19.10 -3.19
CA TRP A 372 26.03 18.17 -4.27
C TRP A 372 26.81 16.91 -3.82
N LEU A 373 27.27 16.86 -2.57
CA LEU A 373 28.03 15.73 -2.02
C LEU A 373 27.44 15.29 -0.69
N SER A 374 27.18 14.00 -0.59
CA SER A 374 26.67 13.36 0.61
C SER A 374 27.32 12.00 0.80
N THR A 375 27.48 11.55 2.02
CA THR A 375 27.99 10.22 2.34
C THR A 375 27.04 9.49 3.27
N GLY A 376 26.88 8.18 3.04
CA GLY A 376 26.08 7.31 3.89
C GLY A 376 26.84 6.02 4.18
N ILE A 377 26.68 5.51 5.38
CA ILE A 377 27.18 4.21 5.79
C ILE A 377 26.01 3.43 6.35
N SER A 378 25.79 2.23 5.83
CA SER A 378 24.84 1.28 6.39
C SER A 378 25.54 -0.01 6.75
N SER A 379 25.17 -0.60 7.88
CA SER A 379 25.65 -1.89 8.31
C SER A 379 24.47 -2.84 8.51
N THR A 380 24.47 -3.95 7.77
CA THR A 380 23.48 -5.00 7.90
C THR A 380 24.20 -6.29 8.22
N ASN A 381 23.93 -6.86 9.40
CA ASN A 381 24.53 -8.13 9.85
C ASN A 381 26.06 -8.17 9.74
N GLY A 382 26.73 -7.06 10.06
CA GLY A 382 28.19 -6.95 9.97
C GLY A 382 28.74 -6.63 8.56
N ASN A 383 27.89 -6.60 7.54
CA ASN A 383 28.29 -6.15 6.21
C ASN A 383 28.13 -4.64 6.13
N VAL A 384 29.23 -3.94 6.02
CA VAL A 384 29.25 -2.47 5.91
C VAL A 384 29.22 -2.08 4.44
N LYS A 385 28.28 -1.20 4.09
CA LYS A 385 28.20 -0.55 2.77
C LYS A 385 28.40 0.95 2.98
N ALA A 386 29.35 1.52 2.29
CA ALA A 386 29.57 2.95 2.27
C ALA A 386 29.34 3.50 0.86
N ASN A 387 28.67 4.65 0.78
CA ASN A 387 28.43 5.36 -0.49
C ASN A 387 28.78 6.83 -0.34
N ILE A 388 29.35 7.37 -1.36
CA ILE A 388 29.73 8.79 -1.49
C ILE A 388 29.01 9.36 -2.69
#